data_1803dee52f511bbfa60ff25df6831ed2
#
_entry.id   1803dee52f511bbfa60ff25df6831ed2
#
_cell.length_a   1.000
_cell.length_b   1.000
_cell.length_c   1.000
_cell.angle_alpha   90.00
_cell.angle_beta   90.00
_cell.angle_gamma   90.00
#
_symmetry.space_group_name_H-M   'P 1'
#
loop_
_entity.id
_entity.type
_entity.pdbx_description
1 polymer ?
#
loop_
_entity_poly.entity_id
_entity_poly.type
_entity_poly.pdbx_seq_one_letter_code
_entity_poly.pdbx_strand_id
1 'polypeptide(L)'
;ALIRWNSSALGFVNPADFIPLAEYLGLINPIGEYVMKNAALRCKYWNDMGHPEYHVNVNLSVVQLLQNDIVKKVAKVLEETRIIPQNLTLEVTESLAINDMVRMKKILSEIRNLGVRVALDDFGTGYSSLNHIREMPLDVIKIDRCFIEHLGEDDFSNAFVRMVSELANAINVRVCVEGVETKRQRDIVKKMGIRMIQGFFYGKPMKIEEFEKKYLISVSYTHLTLPTIA
;
A
#
# COMPACT_ATOMS: atom_id res chain seq x y z
N ALA A 1 -5.13 3.29 1.78
CA ALA A 1 -6.12 4.02 2.59
C ALA A 1 -5.50 4.40 3.93
N LEU A 2 -5.78 5.61 4.39
CA LEU A 2 -5.20 6.15 5.62
C LEU A 2 -6.32 6.56 6.58
N ILE A 3 -6.38 5.93 7.76
CA ILE A 3 -7.33 6.28 8.80
C ILE A 3 -7.04 7.68 9.36
N ARG A 4 -8.10 8.40 9.71
CA ARG A 4 -8.04 9.69 10.44
C ARG A 4 -9.03 9.64 11.58
N TRP A 5 -8.59 10.09 12.75
CA TRP A 5 -9.45 10.17 13.94
C TRP A 5 -9.68 11.63 14.31
N ASN A 6 -10.94 12.04 14.21
CA ASN A 6 -11.40 13.34 14.68
C ASN A 6 -12.31 13.12 15.89
N SER A 7 -11.85 13.52 17.06
CA SER A 7 -12.60 13.43 18.32
C SER A 7 -13.31 14.76 18.60
N SER A 8 -14.54 14.70 19.07
CA SER A 8 -15.26 15.91 19.53
C SER A 8 -14.58 16.59 20.73
N ALA A 9 -13.86 15.82 21.57
CA ALA A 9 -13.18 16.32 22.75
C ALA A 9 -11.71 16.68 22.51
N LEU A 10 -11.00 15.93 21.64
CA LEU A 10 -9.54 16.04 21.44
C LEU A 10 -9.17 16.69 20.09
N GLY A 11 -10.14 16.94 19.23
CA GLY A 11 -9.86 17.37 17.86
C GLY A 11 -9.24 16.27 17.00
N PHE A 12 -8.35 16.65 16.08
CA PHE A 12 -7.61 15.70 15.26
C PHE A 12 -6.55 14.98 16.10
N VAL A 13 -6.61 13.63 16.11
CA VAL A 13 -5.62 12.78 16.77
C VAL A 13 -4.74 12.13 15.70
N ASN A 14 -3.42 12.28 15.86
CA ASN A 14 -2.47 11.77 14.89
C ASN A 14 -2.45 10.22 14.92
N PRO A 15 -2.47 9.53 13.77
CA PRO A 15 -2.30 8.07 13.70
C PRO A 15 -1.08 7.55 14.46
N ALA A 16 0.05 8.27 14.45
CA ALA A 16 1.25 7.89 15.19
C ALA A 16 1.03 7.83 16.72
N ASP A 17 0.03 8.55 17.24
CA ASP A 17 -0.26 8.57 18.67
C ASP A 17 -1.30 7.50 19.07
N PHE A 18 -2.34 7.29 18.26
CA PHE A 18 -3.41 6.39 18.66
C PHE A 18 -3.24 4.94 18.16
N ILE A 19 -2.52 4.70 17.06
CA ILE A 19 -2.33 3.34 16.53
C ILE A 19 -1.56 2.47 17.52
N PRO A 20 -0.39 2.89 18.08
CA PRO A 20 0.31 2.08 19.06
C PRO A 20 -0.53 1.79 20.32
N LEU A 21 -1.33 2.76 20.75
CA LEU A 21 -2.26 2.57 21.87
C LEU A 21 -3.38 1.56 21.53
N ALA A 22 -3.92 1.66 20.29
CA ALA A 22 -4.94 0.72 19.82
C ALA A 22 -4.39 -0.71 19.69
N GLU A 23 -3.13 -0.87 19.29
CA GLU A 23 -2.42 -2.15 19.27
C GLU A 23 -2.28 -2.74 20.68
N TYR A 24 -1.77 -1.93 21.62
CA TYR A 24 -1.61 -2.33 23.01
C TYR A 24 -2.93 -2.76 23.67
N LEU A 25 -4.02 -2.05 23.38
CA LEU A 25 -5.36 -2.33 23.92
C LEU A 25 -6.14 -3.40 23.11
N GLY A 26 -5.59 -3.92 22.01
CA GLY A 26 -6.29 -4.84 21.11
C GLY A 26 -7.40 -4.20 20.25
N LEU A 27 -7.59 -2.89 20.35
CA LEU A 27 -8.58 -2.12 19.58
C LEU A 27 -8.22 -2.01 18.10
N ILE A 28 -6.96 -2.27 17.74
CA ILE A 28 -6.50 -2.26 16.35
C ILE A 28 -7.27 -3.29 15.49
N ASN A 29 -7.77 -4.38 16.09
CA ASN A 29 -8.52 -5.41 15.38
C ASN A 29 -9.84 -4.87 14.79
N PRO A 30 -10.80 -4.34 15.58
CA PRO A 30 -12.02 -3.76 15.02
C PRO A 30 -11.76 -2.53 14.16
N ILE A 31 -10.73 -1.71 14.48
CA ILE A 31 -10.33 -0.58 13.64
C ILE A 31 -9.88 -1.06 12.27
N GLY A 32 -9.03 -2.06 12.20
CA GLY A 32 -8.52 -2.58 10.92
C GLY A 32 -9.59 -3.26 10.09
N GLU A 33 -10.52 -4.00 10.69
CA GLU A 33 -11.67 -4.55 9.99
C GLU A 33 -12.53 -3.43 9.36
N TYR A 34 -12.79 -2.37 10.12
CA TYR A 34 -13.51 -1.19 9.64
C TYR A 34 -12.77 -0.53 8.46
N VAL A 35 -11.46 -0.30 8.57
CA VAL A 35 -10.66 0.34 7.52
C VAL A 35 -10.64 -0.54 6.27
N MET A 36 -10.35 -1.83 6.41
CA MET A 36 -10.28 -2.76 5.28
C MET A 36 -11.61 -2.83 4.53
N LYS A 37 -12.72 -2.98 5.25
CA LYS A 37 -14.06 -3.04 4.65
C LYS A 37 -14.41 -1.75 3.91
N ASN A 38 -14.20 -0.59 4.52
CA ASN A 38 -14.55 0.69 3.89
C ASN A 38 -13.65 1.00 2.69
N ALA A 39 -12.36 0.69 2.77
CA ALA A 39 -11.43 0.83 1.65
C ALA A 39 -11.84 -0.07 0.48
N ALA A 40 -12.17 -1.34 0.76
CA ALA A 40 -12.62 -2.29 -0.25
C ALA A 40 -13.94 -1.87 -0.91
N LEU A 41 -14.93 -1.42 -0.13
CA LEU A 41 -16.20 -0.90 -0.66
C LEU A 41 -15.98 0.29 -1.58
N ARG A 42 -15.10 1.22 -1.20
CA ARG A 42 -14.83 2.40 -2.00
C ARG A 42 -14.08 2.04 -3.29
N CYS A 43 -13.11 1.16 -3.22
CA CYS A 43 -12.40 0.67 -4.41
C CYS A 43 -13.37 -0.05 -5.37
N LYS A 44 -14.24 -0.91 -4.85
CA LYS A 44 -15.29 -1.56 -5.65
C LYS A 44 -16.18 -0.54 -6.35
N TYR A 45 -16.61 0.51 -5.64
CA TYR A 45 -17.40 1.59 -6.24
C TYR A 45 -16.66 2.25 -7.42
N TRP A 46 -15.36 2.55 -7.28
CA TRP A 46 -14.58 3.12 -8.38
C TRP A 46 -14.43 2.16 -9.55
N ASN A 47 -14.25 0.86 -9.27
CA ASN A 47 -14.18 -0.15 -10.32
C ASN A 47 -15.49 -0.23 -11.11
N ASP A 48 -16.64 -0.14 -10.44
CA ASP A 48 -17.97 -0.13 -11.07
C ASP A 48 -18.24 1.15 -11.87
N MET A 49 -17.62 2.25 -11.49
CA MET A 49 -17.68 3.53 -12.22
C MET A 49 -16.79 3.58 -13.47
N GLY A 50 -16.17 2.46 -13.85
CA GLY A 50 -15.36 2.36 -15.08
C GLY A 50 -13.86 2.45 -14.88
N HIS A 51 -13.39 2.32 -13.63
CA HIS A 51 -11.95 2.31 -13.28
C HIS A 51 -11.51 0.95 -12.71
N PRO A 52 -11.58 -0.15 -13.49
CA PRO A 52 -11.24 -1.50 -13.00
C PRO A 52 -9.78 -1.63 -12.58
N GLU A 53 -8.91 -0.73 -13.05
CA GLU A 53 -7.47 -0.68 -12.71
C GLU A 53 -7.21 -0.06 -11.33
N TYR A 54 -8.19 0.63 -10.73
CA TYR A 54 -8.00 1.22 -9.42
C TYR A 54 -7.92 0.14 -8.36
N HIS A 55 -6.96 0.29 -7.48
CA HIS A 55 -6.72 -0.60 -6.35
C HIS A 55 -6.50 0.22 -5.08
N VAL A 56 -6.63 -0.42 -3.94
CA VAL A 56 -6.45 0.21 -2.63
C VAL A 56 -5.48 -0.59 -1.79
N ASN A 57 -4.63 0.15 -1.10
CA ASN A 57 -3.69 -0.41 -0.14
C ASN A 57 -4.20 -0.13 1.28
N VAL A 58 -4.09 -1.11 2.17
CA VAL A 58 -4.49 -1.03 3.56
C VAL A 58 -3.37 -1.56 4.44
N ASN A 59 -2.94 -0.75 5.41
CA ASN A 59 -1.96 -1.16 6.41
C ASN A 59 -2.55 -2.25 7.31
N LEU A 60 -1.80 -3.30 7.52
CA LEU A 60 -2.14 -4.41 8.42
C LEU A 60 -1.08 -4.49 9.52
N SER A 61 -1.51 -4.20 10.76
CA SER A 61 -0.64 -4.30 11.92
C SER A 61 -0.18 -5.75 12.19
N VAL A 62 1.02 -5.89 12.76
CA VAL A 62 1.54 -7.18 13.26
C VAL A 62 0.54 -7.86 14.19
N VAL A 63 -0.06 -7.07 15.09
CA VAL A 63 -1.05 -7.57 16.07
C VAL A 63 -2.26 -8.18 15.37
N GLN A 64 -2.70 -7.57 14.27
CA GLN A 64 -3.80 -8.10 13.44
C GLN A 64 -3.38 -9.34 12.65
N LEU A 65 -2.21 -9.30 12.03
CA LEU A 65 -1.72 -10.41 11.21
C LEU A 65 -1.57 -11.69 12.02
N LEU A 66 -1.17 -11.58 13.30
CA LEU A 66 -1.01 -12.72 14.20
C LEU A 66 -2.34 -13.26 14.79
N GLN A 67 -3.48 -12.64 14.49
CA GLN A 67 -4.78 -13.20 14.90
C GLN A 67 -5.07 -14.51 14.16
N ASN A 68 -5.61 -15.49 14.87
CA ASN A 68 -5.90 -16.81 14.29
C ASN A 68 -6.99 -16.78 13.20
N ASP A 69 -7.79 -15.72 13.17
CA ASP A 69 -8.93 -15.56 12.28
C ASP A 69 -8.70 -14.53 11.17
N ILE A 70 -7.48 -13.97 11.05
CA ILE A 70 -7.20 -12.87 10.07
C ILE A 70 -7.56 -13.28 8.64
N VAL A 71 -7.22 -14.49 8.21
CA VAL A 71 -7.54 -14.98 6.85
C VAL A 71 -9.05 -15.03 6.64
N LYS A 72 -9.80 -15.49 7.65
CA LYS A 72 -11.27 -15.50 7.61
C LYS A 72 -11.87 -14.09 7.53
N LYS A 73 -11.29 -13.14 8.25
CA LYS A 73 -11.70 -11.73 8.21
C LYS A 73 -11.45 -11.11 6.84
N VAL A 74 -10.30 -11.37 6.24
CA VAL A 74 -10.02 -10.94 4.85
C VAL A 74 -11.02 -11.57 3.88
N ALA A 75 -11.24 -12.88 3.96
CA ALA A 75 -12.20 -13.58 3.11
C ALA A 75 -13.62 -13.00 3.25
N LYS A 76 -14.06 -12.71 4.47
CA LYS A 76 -15.35 -12.06 4.76
C LYS A 76 -15.46 -10.67 4.13
N VAL A 77 -14.40 -9.86 4.18
CA VAL A 77 -14.39 -8.55 3.53
C VAL A 77 -14.54 -8.70 2.01
N LEU A 78 -13.83 -9.65 1.39
CA LEU A 78 -13.96 -9.91 -0.05
C LEU A 78 -15.39 -10.32 -0.43
N GLU A 79 -16.02 -11.21 0.35
CA GLU A 79 -17.38 -11.67 0.15
C GLU A 79 -18.40 -10.52 0.29
N GLU A 80 -18.32 -9.75 1.38
CA GLU A 80 -19.24 -8.66 1.68
C GLU A 80 -19.14 -7.49 0.70
N THR A 81 -17.93 -7.16 0.24
CA THR A 81 -17.68 -6.00 -0.60
C THR A 81 -17.70 -6.33 -2.09
N ARG A 82 -17.49 -7.59 -2.44
CA ARG A 82 -17.34 -8.07 -3.84
C ARG A 82 -16.25 -7.31 -4.62
N ILE A 83 -15.26 -6.80 -3.94
CA ILE A 83 -14.07 -6.22 -4.57
C ILE A 83 -13.35 -7.32 -5.36
N ILE A 84 -12.74 -6.95 -6.49
CA ILE A 84 -11.79 -7.83 -7.18
C ILE A 84 -10.59 -8.04 -6.22
N PRO A 85 -10.30 -9.28 -5.78
CA PRO A 85 -9.28 -9.50 -4.75
C PRO A 85 -7.92 -8.86 -5.06
N GLN A 86 -7.53 -8.87 -6.34
CA GLN A 86 -6.27 -8.26 -6.82
C GLN A 86 -6.24 -6.72 -6.67
N ASN A 87 -7.39 -6.09 -6.44
CA ASN A 87 -7.48 -4.65 -6.24
C ASN A 87 -7.38 -4.24 -4.76
N LEU A 88 -7.27 -5.24 -3.85
CA LEU A 88 -6.91 -5.03 -2.45
C LEU A 88 -5.46 -5.46 -2.22
N THR A 89 -4.65 -4.57 -1.67
CA THR A 89 -3.29 -4.87 -1.21
C THR A 89 -3.21 -4.65 0.29
N LEU A 90 -2.71 -5.64 1.02
CA LEU A 90 -2.41 -5.51 2.45
C LEU A 90 -0.92 -5.17 2.60
N GLU A 91 -0.64 -4.06 3.28
CA GLU A 91 0.71 -3.57 3.54
C GLU A 91 1.13 -4.02 4.94
N VAL A 92 2.28 -4.65 5.03
CA VAL A 92 2.87 -5.14 6.27
C VAL A 92 4.27 -4.55 6.42
N THR A 93 4.62 -4.07 7.60
CA THR A 93 5.92 -3.44 7.83
C THR A 93 7.05 -4.45 7.95
N GLU A 94 8.28 -4.02 7.67
CA GLU A 94 9.49 -4.85 7.75
C GLU A 94 9.73 -5.45 9.14
N SER A 95 9.28 -4.80 10.20
CA SER A 95 9.45 -5.25 11.60
C SER A 95 8.81 -6.61 11.90
N LEU A 96 7.95 -7.11 10.99
CA LEU A 96 7.30 -8.42 11.07
C LEU A 96 8.25 -9.62 11.07
N ALA A 97 9.40 -9.48 10.42
CA ALA A 97 10.23 -10.63 10.04
C ALA A 97 10.96 -11.31 11.21
N ILE A 98 10.88 -10.78 12.45
CA ILE A 98 11.83 -11.17 13.50
C ILE A 98 11.34 -12.32 14.39
N ASN A 99 10.03 -12.46 14.63
CA ASN A 99 9.56 -13.30 15.73
C ASN A 99 8.90 -14.64 15.39
N ASP A 100 8.31 -14.82 14.19
CA ASP A 100 7.70 -16.11 13.80
C ASP A 100 7.53 -16.20 12.26
N MET A 101 8.64 -16.33 11.56
CA MET A 101 8.66 -16.37 10.08
C MET A 101 7.81 -17.50 9.48
N VAL A 102 7.77 -18.67 10.13
CA VAL A 102 7.02 -19.82 9.61
C VAL A 102 5.52 -19.53 9.63
N ARG A 103 5.03 -19.02 10.73
CA ARG A 103 3.62 -18.66 10.89
C ARG A 103 3.23 -17.51 9.96
N MET A 104 4.07 -16.49 9.89
CA MET A 104 3.86 -15.33 9.01
C MET A 104 3.77 -15.74 7.54
N LYS A 105 4.74 -16.50 7.07
CA LYS A 105 4.77 -17.04 5.70
C LYS A 105 3.50 -17.83 5.38
N LYS A 106 3.02 -18.65 6.32
CA LYS A 106 1.77 -19.39 6.16
C LYS A 106 0.58 -18.45 6.02
N ILE A 107 0.41 -17.49 6.94
CA ILE A 107 -0.72 -16.54 6.93
C ILE A 107 -0.71 -15.71 5.65
N LEU A 108 0.44 -15.14 5.27
CA LEU A 108 0.55 -14.34 4.05
C LEU A 108 0.29 -15.16 2.79
N SER A 109 0.72 -16.44 2.77
CA SER A 109 0.40 -17.35 1.66
C SER A 109 -1.11 -17.62 1.57
N GLU A 110 -1.78 -17.84 2.70
CA GLU A 110 -3.23 -18.05 2.73
C GLU A 110 -3.98 -16.79 2.26
N ILE A 111 -3.55 -15.59 2.67
CA ILE A 111 -4.10 -14.31 2.18
C ILE A 111 -3.92 -14.18 0.66
N ARG A 112 -2.73 -14.49 0.13
CA ARG A 112 -2.47 -14.45 -1.31
C ARG A 112 -3.30 -15.48 -2.09
N ASN A 113 -3.57 -16.64 -1.49
CA ASN A 113 -4.45 -17.65 -2.08
C ASN A 113 -5.90 -17.17 -2.23
N LEU A 114 -6.33 -16.18 -1.45
CA LEU A 114 -7.61 -15.47 -1.67
C LEU A 114 -7.56 -14.50 -2.85
N GLY A 115 -6.39 -14.29 -3.45
CA GLY A 115 -6.17 -13.36 -4.56
C GLY A 115 -5.79 -11.94 -4.12
N VAL A 116 -5.71 -11.67 -2.82
CA VAL A 116 -5.29 -10.38 -2.25
C VAL A 116 -3.77 -10.24 -2.40
N ARG A 117 -3.31 -9.03 -2.73
CA ARG A 117 -1.87 -8.75 -2.82
C ARG A 117 -1.27 -8.44 -1.46
N VAL A 118 -0.01 -8.77 -1.29
CA VAL A 118 0.78 -8.45 -0.09
C VAL A 118 1.93 -7.54 -0.47
N ALA A 119 2.07 -6.42 0.22
CA ALA A 119 3.19 -5.50 0.09
C ALA A 119 4.00 -5.45 1.38
N LEU A 120 5.32 -5.48 1.26
CA LEU A 120 6.25 -5.18 2.34
C LEU A 120 6.48 -3.67 2.37
N ASP A 121 6.13 -3.03 3.47
CA ASP A 121 6.22 -1.57 3.67
C ASP A 121 7.46 -1.16 4.45
N ASP A 122 7.87 0.11 4.33
CA ASP A 122 9.01 0.74 5.01
C ASP A 122 10.34 0.00 4.78
N PHE A 123 10.52 -0.63 3.61
CA PHE A 123 11.69 -1.46 3.36
C PHE A 123 12.98 -0.67 3.38
N GLY A 124 13.95 -1.18 4.16
CA GLY A 124 15.28 -0.60 4.36
C GLY A 124 15.43 0.15 5.69
N THR A 125 14.35 0.34 6.46
CA THR A 125 14.41 1.00 7.78
C THR A 125 14.62 0.02 8.93
N GLY A 126 14.47 -1.28 8.68
CA GLY A 126 14.53 -2.34 9.67
C GLY A 126 15.74 -3.28 9.50
N TYR A 127 15.64 -4.47 10.10
CA TYR A 127 16.68 -5.47 10.16
C TYR A 127 16.39 -6.74 9.34
N SER A 128 15.59 -6.65 8.28
CA SER A 128 15.27 -7.84 7.48
C SER A 128 16.48 -8.39 6.77
N SER A 129 16.73 -9.67 6.96
CA SER A 129 17.70 -10.40 6.15
C SER A 129 17.15 -10.56 4.72
N LEU A 130 18.00 -10.36 3.71
CA LEU A 130 17.66 -10.61 2.31
C LEU A 130 17.14 -12.04 2.06
N ASN A 131 17.59 -13.02 2.88
CA ASN A 131 17.08 -14.38 2.83
C ASN A 131 15.59 -14.45 3.22
N HIS A 132 15.17 -13.69 4.22
CA HIS A 132 13.78 -13.63 4.65
C HIS A 132 12.89 -13.07 3.53
N ILE A 133 13.31 -12.01 2.86
CA ILE A 133 12.57 -11.40 1.75
C ILE A 133 12.34 -12.38 0.62
N ARG A 134 13.39 -13.15 0.24
CA ARG A 134 13.29 -14.17 -0.81
C ARG A 134 12.24 -15.24 -0.51
N GLU A 135 12.03 -15.55 0.77
CA GLU A 135 11.09 -16.59 1.19
C GLU A 135 9.68 -16.09 1.48
N MET A 136 9.50 -14.79 1.67
CA MET A 136 8.20 -14.22 1.94
C MET A 136 7.31 -14.19 0.70
N PRO A 137 6.03 -14.54 0.82
CA PRO A 137 5.07 -14.49 -0.28
C PRO A 137 4.61 -13.05 -0.51
N LEU A 138 5.45 -12.26 -1.18
CA LEU A 138 5.22 -10.84 -1.46
C LEU A 138 4.85 -10.62 -2.93
N ASP A 139 4.08 -9.56 -3.19
CA ASP A 139 3.77 -9.06 -4.53
C ASP A 139 4.46 -7.73 -4.82
N VAL A 140 4.74 -6.94 -3.76
CA VAL A 140 5.35 -5.62 -3.85
C VAL A 140 6.32 -5.41 -2.69
N ILE A 141 7.46 -4.77 -2.95
CA ILE A 141 8.35 -4.17 -1.96
C ILE A 141 8.25 -2.65 -2.11
N LYS A 142 7.94 -1.94 -1.01
CA LYS A 142 7.85 -0.48 -0.97
C LYS A 142 9.12 0.06 -0.32
N ILE A 143 9.91 0.80 -1.10
CA ILE A 143 11.12 1.46 -0.63
C ILE A 143 10.71 2.72 0.11
N ASP A 144 11.14 2.83 1.39
CA ASP A 144 10.84 3.97 2.25
C ASP A 144 11.39 5.29 1.69
N ARG A 145 10.70 6.37 2.01
CA ARG A 145 11.01 7.74 1.56
C ARG A 145 12.42 8.21 1.95
N CYS A 146 13.00 7.72 3.05
CA CYS A 146 14.31 8.14 3.51
C CYS A 146 15.42 7.90 2.46
N PHE A 147 15.25 6.88 1.60
CA PHE A 147 16.13 6.62 0.47
C PHE A 147 15.84 7.47 -0.77
N ILE A 148 14.71 8.19 -0.77
CA ILE A 148 14.28 8.98 -1.90
C ILE A 148 14.53 10.48 -1.70
N GLU A 149 14.57 10.94 -0.45
CA GLU A 149 14.84 12.34 -0.11
C GLU A 149 16.13 12.86 -0.75
N HIS A 150 17.19 12.04 -0.79
CA HIS A 150 18.49 12.38 -1.36
C HIS A 150 18.81 11.66 -2.68
N LEU A 151 17.79 11.11 -3.33
CA LEU A 151 17.96 10.38 -4.58
C LEU A 151 18.51 11.27 -5.70
N GLY A 152 19.63 10.84 -6.28
CA GLY A 152 20.37 11.60 -7.30
C GLY A 152 21.40 12.59 -6.75
N GLU A 153 21.56 12.67 -5.43
CA GLU A 153 22.56 13.47 -4.73
C GLU A 153 23.49 12.60 -3.90
N ASP A 154 22.97 11.53 -3.34
CA ASP A 154 23.67 10.57 -2.50
C ASP A 154 23.87 9.25 -3.23
N ASP A 155 25.15 8.80 -3.31
CA ASP A 155 25.52 7.55 -3.97
C ASP A 155 24.93 6.32 -3.26
N PHE A 156 24.79 6.37 -1.93
CA PHE A 156 24.22 5.28 -1.16
C PHE A 156 22.75 5.07 -1.50
N SER A 157 21.96 6.14 -1.50
CA SER A 157 20.53 6.10 -1.88
C SER A 157 20.34 5.58 -3.31
N ASN A 158 21.17 6.05 -4.25
CA ASN A 158 21.14 5.59 -5.63
C ASN A 158 21.47 4.08 -5.75
N ALA A 159 22.51 3.63 -5.05
CA ALA A 159 22.92 2.23 -5.03
C ALA A 159 21.87 1.34 -4.36
N PHE A 160 21.29 1.77 -3.23
CA PHE A 160 20.27 1.05 -2.50
C PHE A 160 19.03 0.80 -3.35
N VAL A 161 18.44 1.87 -3.93
CA VAL A 161 17.23 1.74 -4.77
C VAL A 161 17.48 0.81 -5.95
N ARG A 162 18.65 0.90 -6.58
CA ARG A 162 19.04 -0.01 -7.68
C ARG A 162 19.15 -1.44 -7.22
N MET A 163 19.86 -1.69 -6.11
CA MET A 163 20.03 -3.02 -5.52
C MET A 163 18.67 -3.67 -5.20
N VAL A 164 17.76 -2.91 -4.57
CA VAL A 164 16.41 -3.41 -4.24
C VAL A 164 15.61 -3.72 -5.51
N SER A 165 15.72 -2.89 -6.54
CA SER A 165 15.05 -3.14 -7.82
C SER A 165 15.56 -4.41 -8.49
N GLU A 166 16.87 -4.64 -8.51
CA GLU A 166 17.49 -5.85 -9.07
C GLU A 166 17.10 -7.10 -8.27
N LEU A 167 17.15 -7.03 -6.94
CA LEU A 167 16.72 -8.12 -6.06
C LEU A 167 15.25 -8.49 -6.30
N ALA A 168 14.37 -7.50 -6.29
CA ALA A 168 12.94 -7.70 -6.48
C ALA A 168 12.64 -8.34 -7.85
N ASN A 169 13.31 -7.88 -8.90
CA ASN A 169 13.21 -8.50 -10.23
C ASN A 169 13.67 -9.97 -10.22
N ALA A 170 14.77 -10.28 -9.51
CA ALA A 170 15.29 -11.65 -9.42
C ALA A 170 14.33 -12.62 -8.71
N ILE A 171 13.49 -12.12 -7.79
CA ILE A 171 12.48 -12.92 -7.08
C ILE A 171 11.05 -12.72 -7.61
N ASN A 172 10.91 -12.02 -8.76
CA ASN A 172 9.64 -11.73 -9.42
C ASN A 172 8.62 -10.97 -8.53
N VAL A 173 9.12 -9.99 -7.76
CA VAL A 173 8.34 -9.07 -6.93
C VAL A 173 8.44 -7.66 -7.52
N ARG A 174 7.37 -6.89 -7.48
CA ARG A 174 7.38 -5.51 -7.98
C ARG A 174 7.96 -4.56 -6.93
N VAL A 175 8.52 -3.44 -7.38
CA VAL A 175 8.99 -2.36 -6.50
C VAL A 175 8.08 -1.16 -6.63
N CYS A 176 7.67 -0.61 -5.48
CA CYS A 176 7.08 0.71 -5.34
C CYS A 176 8.07 1.61 -4.60
N VAL A 177 8.25 2.82 -5.08
CA VAL A 177 9.06 3.84 -4.41
C VAL A 177 8.15 4.86 -3.76
N GLU A 178 8.39 5.16 -2.48
CA GLU A 178 7.62 6.13 -1.72
C GLU A 178 8.32 7.48 -1.57
N GLY A 179 7.54 8.51 -1.23
CA GLY A 179 8.08 9.83 -0.93
C GLY A 179 8.65 10.59 -2.13
N VAL A 180 8.23 10.28 -3.35
CA VAL A 180 8.62 11.08 -4.53
C VAL A 180 7.88 12.41 -4.51
N GLU A 181 8.62 13.52 -4.34
CA GLU A 181 8.07 14.88 -4.25
C GLU A 181 8.43 15.75 -5.43
N THR A 182 9.51 15.42 -6.16
CA THR A 182 10.03 16.23 -7.26
C THR A 182 10.04 15.51 -8.60
N LYS A 183 9.99 16.29 -9.68
CA LYS A 183 10.16 15.79 -11.05
C LYS A 183 11.51 15.07 -11.23
N ARG A 184 12.59 15.60 -10.61
CA ARG A 184 13.93 15.01 -10.66
C ARG A 184 13.94 13.60 -10.09
N GLN A 185 13.40 13.42 -8.89
CA GLN A 185 13.30 12.09 -8.24
C GLN A 185 12.49 11.12 -9.11
N ARG A 186 11.31 11.54 -9.58
CA ARG A 186 10.48 10.73 -10.48
C ARG A 186 11.25 10.28 -11.73
N ASP A 187 11.99 11.18 -12.37
CA ASP A 187 12.70 10.89 -13.61
C ASP A 187 13.87 9.92 -13.38
N ILE A 188 14.55 10.01 -12.23
CA ILE A 188 15.59 9.06 -11.81
C ILE A 188 14.97 7.68 -11.57
N VAL A 189 13.89 7.58 -10.77
CA VAL A 189 13.19 6.33 -10.47
C VAL A 189 12.72 5.63 -11.76
N LYS A 190 12.15 6.40 -12.69
CA LYS A 190 11.74 5.88 -14.01
C LYS A 190 12.91 5.36 -14.84
N LYS A 191 14.08 6.05 -14.83
CA LYS A 191 15.29 5.57 -15.50
C LYS A 191 15.83 4.28 -14.91
N MET A 192 15.59 4.01 -13.62
CA MET A 192 15.90 2.74 -12.96
C MET A 192 14.90 1.62 -13.31
N GLY A 193 13.91 1.87 -14.16
CA GLY A 193 12.92 0.88 -14.60
C GLY A 193 11.76 0.68 -13.62
N ILE A 194 11.69 1.42 -12.52
CA ILE A 194 10.64 1.30 -11.53
C ILE A 194 9.38 2.04 -12.01
N ARG A 195 8.25 1.34 -11.99
CA ARG A 195 6.98 1.84 -12.54
C ARG A 195 5.95 2.25 -11.48
N MET A 196 6.04 1.69 -10.27
CA MET A 196 5.15 2.04 -9.17
C MET A 196 5.81 3.12 -8.33
N ILE A 197 5.17 4.28 -8.26
CA ILE A 197 5.71 5.46 -7.59
C ILE A 197 4.59 6.10 -6.77
N GLN A 198 4.87 6.35 -5.50
CA GLN A 198 3.99 7.03 -4.56
C GLN A 198 4.68 8.29 -4.02
N GLY A 199 3.94 9.39 -3.87
CA GLY A 199 4.46 10.60 -3.25
C GLY A 199 3.70 11.86 -3.61
N PHE A 200 4.07 12.96 -2.97
CA PHE A 200 3.39 14.25 -3.11
C PHE A 200 3.49 14.85 -4.50
N PHE A 201 4.45 14.40 -5.32
CA PHE A 201 4.52 14.76 -6.72
C PHE A 201 3.23 14.41 -7.49
N TYR A 202 2.58 13.30 -7.15
CA TYR A 202 1.33 12.87 -7.77
C TYR A 202 0.10 13.38 -7.01
N GLY A 203 0.16 13.38 -5.68
CA GLY A 203 -0.93 13.87 -4.85
C GLY A 203 -0.67 13.66 -3.37
N LYS A 204 -1.07 14.64 -2.57
CA LYS A 204 -1.10 14.52 -1.11
C LYS A 204 -2.32 13.69 -0.69
N PRO A 205 -2.28 13.04 0.49
CA PRO A 205 -3.46 12.43 1.07
C PRO A 205 -4.62 13.43 1.11
N MET A 206 -5.78 13.01 0.63
CA MET A 206 -6.97 13.86 0.54
C MET A 206 -8.21 13.09 0.96
N LYS A 207 -9.30 13.80 1.22
CA LYS A 207 -10.60 13.19 1.48
C LYS A 207 -11.12 12.46 0.24
N ILE A 208 -11.98 11.47 0.45
CA ILE A 208 -12.56 10.65 -0.62
C ILE A 208 -13.28 11.52 -1.64
N GLU A 209 -14.06 12.50 -1.19
CA GLU A 209 -14.83 13.40 -2.05
C GLU A 209 -13.92 14.24 -2.96
N GLU A 210 -12.78 14.68 -2.43
CA GLU A 210 -11.77 15.42 -3.19
C GLU A 210 -11.07 14.53 -4.22
N PHE A 211 -10.75 13.29 -3.85
CA PHE A 211 -10.16 12.30 -4.74
C PHE A 211 -11.11 12.00 -5.92
N GLU A 212 -12.37 11.71 -5.62
CA GLU A 212 -13.37 11.38 -6.61
C GLU A 212 -13.62 12.54 -7.58
N LYS A 213 -13.76 13.76 -7.05
CA LYS A 213 -13.89 14.95 -7.87
C LYS A 213 -12.72 15.15 -8.81
N LYS A 214 -11.49 14.89 -8.33
CA LYS A 214 -10.27 15.13 -9.09
C LYS A 214 -9.99 14.04 -10.13
N TYR A 215 -10.25 12.78 -9.80
CA TYR A 215 -9.76 11.65 -10.60
C TYR A 215 -10.86 10.82 -11.26
N LEU A 216 -12.10 10.84 -10.77
CA LEU A 216 -13.21 10.14 -11.41
C LEU A 216 -13.99 11.03 -12.40
N ILE A 217 -14.20 12.30 -12.06
CA ILE A 217 -15.03 13.19 -12.89
C ILE A 217 -14.23 13.76 -14.08
N SER A 218 -12.91 13.93 -13.94
CA SER A 218 -12.07 14.53 -15.01
C SER A 218 -11.91 13.65 -16.26
N VAL A 219 -12.18 12.35 -16.17
CA VAL A 219 -12.08 11.43 -17.33
C VAL A 219 -13.32 11.50 -18.22
N SER A 220 -14.46 11.99 -17.72
CA SER A 220 -15.71 12.10 -18.49
C SER A 220 -15.65 13.18 -19.59
N TYR A 221 -14.72 14.14 -19.53
CA TYR A 221 -14.61 15.23 -20.52
C TYR A 221 -13.62 14.99 -21.66
N THR A 222 -12.74 13.99 -21.57
CA THR A 222 -11.73 13.71 -22.61
C THR A 222 -12.22 12.82 -23.75
N HIS A 223 -13.42 12.23 -23.63
CA HIS A 223 -13.99 11.40 -24.70
C HIS A 223 -15.03 12.12 -25.60
N LEU A 224 -15.26 13.43 -25.42
CA LEU A 224 -16.29 14.16 -26.17
C LEU A 224 -15.79 15.19 -27.19
N THR A 225 -14.50 15.19 -27.54
CA THR A 225 -14.03 16.05 -28.64
C THR A 225 -13.08 15.33 -29.57
N LEU A 226 -13.60 14.42 -30.38
CA LEU A 226 -13.05 14.18 -31.70
C LEU A 226 -13.87 15.03 -32.66
N PRO A 227 -13.28 16.05 -33.34
CA PRO A 227 -13.96 16.71 -34.42
C PRO A 227 -14.08 15.75 -35.61
N THR A 228 -15.29 15.48 -36.01
CA THR A 228 -15.56 14.86 -37.31
C THR A 228 -15.15 15.88 -38.38
N ILE A 229 -14.08 15.58 -39.07
CA ILE A 229 -13.74 16.31 -40.28
C ILE A 229 -14.54 15.67 -41.43
N ALA A 230 -15.40 16.44 -41.99
CA ALA A 230 -16.09 16.13 -43.27
C ALA A 230 -15.12 16.23 -44.42
#